data_b4c157a863dc9aacbef33e5896b5c891
#
_entry.id   b4c157a863dc9aacbef33e5896b5c891
#
_cell.length_a   1.000
_cell.length_b   1.000
_cell.length_c   1.000
_cell.angle_alpha   90.00
_cell.angle_beta   90.00
_cell.angle_gamma   90.00
#
_symmetry.space_group_name_H-M   'P 1'
#
loop_
_entity.id
_entity.type
_entity.pdbx_description
1 polymer ?
#
loop_
_entity_poly.entity_id
_entity_poly.type
_entity_poly.pdbx_seq_one_letter_code
_entity_poly.pdbx_strand_id
1 'polypeptide(L)'
;RFRFLAEVAPHFKRVYKEKGTTDPQLLQILTPHALDDAGAVCAAMVKVRLKDPSLPVDELIRNYFDFIINKEYRLADGTFARNRPQHNTLWLDDMFMGISAVAQMSYYDKEQKDKYLAEAVRQFLQFADRMFIPEKGLYRHGWVESSSDHPAFCWARANGWAMLTACELLDVLPEDYPQRAKVMDYFRAHVRGVTALQSGEGL
;
A
#
# COMPACT_ATOMS: atom_id res chain seq x y z
N ARG A 1 18.84 6.64 -6.71
CA ARG A 1 17.97 5.62 -7.31
C ARG A 1 16.77 6.28 -8.05
N PHE A 2 15.99 7.16 -7.40
CA PHE A 2 14.84 7.81 -8.03
C PHE A 2 15.22 8.77 -9.17
N ARG A 3 16.34 9.49 -9.07
CA ARG A 3 16.86 10.29 -10.19
C ARG A 3 17.14 9.43 -11.41
N PHE A 4 17.78 8.27 -11.23
CA PHE A 4 17.99 7.31 -12.30
C PHE A 4 16.68 6.82 -12.93
N LEU A 5 15.67 6.48 -12.11
CA LEU A 5 14.35 6.09 -12.65
C LEU A 5 13.70 7.21 -13.43
N ALA A 6 13.77 8.45 -12.95
CA ALA A 6 13.23 9.61 -13.64
C ALA A 6 13.91 9.90 -14.99
N GLU A 7 15.21 9.66 -15.08
CA GLU A 7 15.97 9.83 -16.33
C GLU A 7 15.71 8.69 -17.34
N VAL A 8 15.53 7.47 -16.84
CA VAL A 8 15.42 6.27 -17.67
C VAL A 8 13.98 6.01 -18.15
N ALA A 9 12.95 6.33 -17.33
CA ALA A 9 11.58 6.07 -17.69
C ALA A 9 11.10 6.72 -19.01
N PRO A 10 11.44 8.00 -19.34
CA PRO A 10 11.11 8.60 -20.64
C PRO A 10 11.79 7.87 -21.81
N HIS A 11 13.02 7.37 -21.61
CA HIS A 11 13.72 6.59 -22.61
C HIS A 11 13.01 5.25 -22.88
N PHE A 12 12.63 4.53 -21.83
CA PHE A 12 11.87 3.29 -21.97
C PHE A 12 10.52 3.51 -22.64
N LYS A 13 9.79 4.57 -22.27
CA LYS A 13 8.52 4.94 -22.89
C LYS A 13 8.67 5.17 -24.40
N ARG A 14 9.74 5.86 -24.82
CA ARG A 14 10.06 6.07 -26.23
C ARG A 14 10.36 4.76 -26.94
N VAL A 15 11.28 3.96 -26.39
CA VAL A 15 11.66 2.66 -26.98
C VAL A 15 10.47 1.72 -27.07
N TYR A 16 9.60 1.70 -26.05
CA TYR A 16 8.38 0.92 -26.08
C TYR A 16 7.43 1.34 -27.21
N LYS A 17 7.26 2.64 -27.41
CA LYS A 17 6.42 3.17 -28.50
C LYS A 17 6.99 2.84 -29.90
N GLU A 18 8.31 2.90 -30.04
CA GLU A 18 8.98 2.71 -31.35
C GLU A 18 9.18 1.24 -31.71
N LYS A 19 9.53 0.41 -30.73
CA LYS A 19 10.00 -0.98 -30.98
C LYS A 19 9.15 -2.04 -30.30
N GLY A 20 8.27 -1.66 -29.38
CA GLY A 20 7.65 -2.59 -28.44
C GLY A 20 8.65 -3.18 -27.44
N THR A 21 8.14 -3.80 -26.39
CA THR A 21 8.94 -4.62 -25.47
C THR A 21 8.07 -5.72 -24.88
N THR A 22 8.67 -6.90 -24.75
CA THR A 22 8.07 -8.03 -24.04
C THR A 22 8.73 -8.26 -22.68
N ASP A 23 9.72 -7.44 -22.30
CA ASP A 23 10.37 -7.53 -21.01
C ASP A 23 9.39 -7.15 -19.89
N PRO A 24 8.99 -8.09 -19.01
CA PRO A 24 7.99 -7.84 -17.98
C PRO A 24 8.41 -6.75 -16.98
N GLN A 25 9.71 -6.64 -16.68
CA GLN A 25 10.20 -5.66 -15.71
C GLN A 25 10.12 -4.23 -16.27
N LEU A 26 10.40 -4.06 -17.55
CA LEU A 26 10.24 -2.75 -18.21
C LEU A 26 8.78 -2.39 -18.38
N LEU A 27 7.93 -3.36 -18.67
CA LEU A 27 6.49 -3.14 -18.78
C LEU A 27 5.89 -2.70 -17.45
N GLN A 28 6.29 -3.26 -16.31
CA GLN A 28 5.82 -2.87 -14.98
C GLN A 28 6.09 -1.40 -14.64
N ILE A 29 7.21 -0.84 -15.12
CA ILE A 29 7.52 0.59 -14.92
C ILE A 29 6.51 1.48 -15.66
N LEU A 30 6.09 1.07 -16.85
CA LEU A 30 5.22 1.85 -17.71
C LEU A 30 3.74 1.55 -17.48
N THR A 31 3.43 0.29 -17.23
CA THR A 31 2.07 -0.22 -17.08
C THR A 31 2.03 -1.18 -15.88
N PRO A 32 1.99 -0.66 -14.65
CA PRO A 32 1.84 -1.50 -13.47
C PRO A 32 0.53 -2.30 -13.55
N HIS A 33 0.53 -3.52 -13.03
CA HIS A 33 -0.62 -4.43 -13.08
C HIS A 33 -0.94 -5.08 -11.72
N ALA A 34 -0.23 -4.67 -10.68
CA ALA A 34 -0.47 -5.07 -9.30
C ALA A 34 -0.01 -3.98 -8.32
N LEU A 35 -0.53 -3.98 -7.11
CA LEU A 35 -0.06 -3.07 -6.05
C LEU A 35 1.43 -3.25 -5.74
N ASP A 36 1.95 -4.49 -5.84
CA ASP A 36 3.37 -4.78 -5.67
C ASP A 36 4.27 -3.98 -6.63
N ASP A 37 3.78 -3.71 -7.85
CA ASP A 37 4.53 -2.95 -8.85
C ASP A 37 4.55 -1.46 -8.56
N ALA A 38 3.43 -0.92 -8.06
CA ALA A 38 3.17 0.51 -8.03
C ALA A 38 3.27 1.12 -6.63
N GLY A 39 2.80 0.42 -5.61
CA GLY A 39 2.43 1.00 -4.33
C GLY A 39 3.59 1.60 -3.52
N ALA A 40 4.47 0.75 -3.00
CA ALA A 40 5.61 1.20 -2.19
C ALA A 40 6.52 2.17 -2.95
N VAL A 41 6.71 1.94 -4.26
CA VAL A 41 7.51 2.82 -5.12
C VAL A 41 6.85 4.18 -5.29
N CYS A 42 5.53 4.23 -5.48
CA CYS A 42 4.76 5.47 -5.55
C CYS A 42 4.91 6.29 -4.25
N ALA A 43 4.65 5.67 -3.10
CA ALA A 43 4.80 6.31 -1.79
C ALA A 43 6.22 6.89 -1.59
N ALA A 44 7.24 6.10 -1.93
CA ALA A 44 8.63 6.51 -1.82
C ALA A 44 8.98 7.68 -2.77
N MET A 45 8.47 7.66 -4.01
CA MET A 45 8.66 8.77 -4.97
C MET A 45 8.00 10.06 -4.49
N VAL A 46 6.78 9.97 -3.93
CA VAL A 46 6.10 11.12 -3.32
C VAL A 46 6.95 11.73 -2.21
N LYS A 47 7.42 10.92 -1.27
CA LYS A 47 8.27 11.40 -0.16
C LYS A 47 9.55 12.09 -0.64
N VAL A 48 10.22 11.50 -1.63
CA VAL A 48 11.44 12.09 -2.19
C VAL A 48 11.14 13.38 -2.95
N ARG A 49 10.05 13.42 -3.74
CA ARG A 49 9.61 14.60 -4.48
C ARG A 49 9.26 15.77 -3.58
N LEU A 50 8.65 15.51 -2.42
CA LEU A 50 8.34 16.54 -1.42
C LEU A 50 9.60 17.11 -0.77
N LYS A 51 10.66 16.30 -0.62
CA LYS A 51 11.96 16.75 -0.08
C LYS A 51 12.86 17.41 -1.12
N ASP A 52 12.79 16.96 -2.37
CA ASP A 52 13.56 17.50 -3.48
C ASP A 52 12.63 17.80 -4.66
N PRO A 53 12.06 19.02 -4.72
CA PRO A 53 11.17 19.43 -5.80
C PRO A 53 11.82 19.48 -7.18
N SER A 54 13.15 19.42 -7.29
CA SER A 54 13.85 19.38 -8.56
C SER A 54 13.82 18.01 -9.24
N LEU A 55 13.42 16.96 -8.51
CA LEU A 55 13.43 15.60 -9.02
C LEU A 55 12.25 15.35 -9.97
N PRO A 56 12.48 15.01 -11.27
CA PRO A 56 11.44 14.90 -12.28
C PRO A 56 10.71 13.55 -12.23
N VAL A 57 10.03 13.24 -11.11
CA VAL A 57 9.31 11.97 -10.91
C VAL A 57 7.78 12.12 -10.99
N ASP A 58 7.27 13.33 -11.25
CA ASP A 58 5.83 13.61 -11.22
C ASP A 58 5.02 12.76 -12.22
N GLU A 59 5.57 12.49 -13.41
CA GLU A 59 4.89 11.63 -14.39
C GLU A 59 4.79 10.18 -13.89
N LEU A 60 5.84 9.66 -13.26
CA LEU A 60 5.84 8.31 -12.67
C LEU A 60 4.88 8.21 -11.49
N ILE A 61 4.88 9.21 -10.60
CA ILE A 61 3.93 9.28 -9.48
C ILE A 61 2.51 9.23 -10.01
N ARG A 62 2.16 10.08 -11.00
CA ARG A 62 0.81 10.09 -11.58
C ARG A 62 0.44 8.76 -12.23
N ASN A 63 1.35 8.15 -12.98
CA ASN A 63 1.12 6.86 -13.63
C ASN A 63 0.84 5.74 -12.62
N TYR A 64 1.65 5.65 -11.58
CA TYR A 64 1.49 4.62 -10.55
C TYR A 64 0.27 4.87 -9.68
N PHE A 65 0.02 6.11 -9.33
CA PHE A 65 -1.14 6.47 -8.53
C PHE A 65 -2.46 6.29 -9.30
N ASP A 66 -2.49 6.61 -10.60
CA ASP A 66 -3.64 6.34 -11.46
C ASP A 66 -3.99 4.83 -11.50
N PHE A 67 -2.96 3.98 -11.55
CA PHE A 67 -3.17 2.55 -11.44
C PHE A 67 -3.81 2.18 -10.10
N ILE A 68 -3.23 2.61 -8.98
CA ILE A 68 -3.69 2.28 -7.64
C ILE A 68 -5.14 2.71 -7.41
N ILE A 69 -5.50 3.92 -7.82
CA ILE A 69 -6.83 4.48 -7.53
C ILE A 69 -7.90 4.02 -8.51
N ASN A 70 -7.58 3.93 -9.80
CA ASN A 70 -8.56 3.78 -10.87
C ASN A 70 -8.56 2.41 -11.55
N LYS A 71 -7.49 1.62 -11.43
CA LYS A 71 -7.32 0.37 -12.20
C LYS A 71 -7.11 -0.85 -11.32
N GLU A 72 -6.66 -0.68 -10.08
CA GLU A 72 -6.48 -1.80 -9.16
C GLU A 72 -7.80 -2.51 -8.91
N TYR A 73 -7.72 -3.83 -8.87
CA TYR A 73 -8.88 -4.67 -8.59
C TYR A 73 -9.41 -4.43 -7.16
N ARG A 74 -10.73 -4.43 -7.01
CA ARG A 74 -11.39 -4.19 -5.72
C ARG A 74 -12.54 -5.15 -5.51
N LEU A 75 -12.80 -5.46 -4.24
CA LEU A 75 -14.05 -6.10 -3.83
C LEU A 75 -15.26 -5.17 -4.07
N ALA A 76 -16.46 -5.72 -3.95
CA ALA A 76 -17.71 -4.98 -4.15
C ALA A 76 -17.86 -3.76 -3.21
N ASP A 77 -17.25 -3.80 -2.03
CA ASP A 77 -17.23 -2.68 -1.08
C ASP A 77 -16.07 -1.68 -1.32
N GLY A 78 -15.31 -1.89 -2.40
CA GLY A 78 -14.19 -1.05 -2.81
C GLY A 78 -12.86 -1.36 -2.12
N THR A 79 -12.75 -2.41 -1.31
CA THR A 79 -11.47 -2.84 -0.71
C THR A 79 -10.50 -3.27 -1.80
N PHE A 80 -9.25 -2.83 -1.74
CA PHE A 80 -8.19 -3.36 -2.61
C PHE A 80 -8.09 -4.87 -2.47
N ALA A 81 -8.03 -5.57 -3.58
CA ALA A 81 -8.02 -7.02 -3.60
C ALA A 81 -7.26 -7.57 -4.79
N ARG A 82 -6.97 -8.85 -4.77
CA ARG A 82 -6.40 -9.59 -5.89
C ARG A 82 -7.47 -10.42 -6.60
N ASN A 83 -7.38 -10.47 -7.92
CA ASN A 83 -8.18 -11.37 -8.74
C ASN A 83 -7.38 -12.58 -9.25
N ARG A 84 -6.10 -12.68 -8.87
CA ARG A 84 -5.18 -13.77 -9.21
C ARG A 84 -4.23 -14.09 -8.05
N PRO A 85 -3.86 -15.34 -7.85
CA PRO A 85 -4.30 -16.55 -8.54
C PRO A 85 -5.76 -16.91 -8.26
N GLN A 86 -6.36 -16.36 -7.21
CA GLN A 86 -7.76 -16.58 -6.83
C GLN A 86 -8.49 -15.24 -6.71
N HIS A 87 -9.72 -15.18 -7.23
CA HIS A 87 -10.56 -13.98 -7.15
C HIS A 87 -10.91 -13.61 -5.72
N ASN A 88 -11.11 -12.34 -5.50
CA ASN A 88 -11.58 -11.76 -4.24
C ASN A 88 -10.72 -12.18 -3.05
N THR A 89 -9.40 -12.03 -3.20
CA THR A 89 -8.40 -12.39 -2.19
C THR A 89 -7.68 -11.15 -1.69
N LEU A 90 -7.47 -11.05 -0.39
CA LEU A 90 -6.61 -10.06 0.23
C LEU A 90 -5.31 -10.73 0.67
N TRP A 91 -4.19 -10.10 0.32
CA TRP A 91 -2.89 -10.41 0.90
C TRP A 91 -2.48 -9.24 1.79
N LEU A 92 -1.91 -9.55 2.95
CA LEU A 92 -1.57 -8.51 3.92
C LEU A 92 -0.52 -7.52 3.40
N ASP A 93 0.34 -7.95 2.48
CA ASP A 93 1.31 -7.09 1.80
C ASP A 93 0.63 -5.91 1.06
N ASP A 94 -0.53 -6.14 0.47
CA ASP A 94 -1.30 -5.12 -0.27
C ASP A 94 -1.81 -3.99 0.62
N MET A 95 -1.93 -4.25 1.91
CA MET A 95 -2.25 -3.20 2.89
C MET A 95 -1.21 -2.07 2.84
N PHE A 96 0.09 -2.43 2.83
CA PHE A 96 1.15 -1.43 2.69
C PHE A 96 1.24 -0.87 1.27
N MET A 97 1.19 -1.74 0.27
CA MET A 97 1.39 -1.34 -1.12
C MET A 97 0.29 -0.36 -1.61
N GLY A 98 -0.95 -0.54 -1.18
CA GLY A 98 -2.03 0.39 -1.53
C GLY A 98 -2.10 1.62 -0.63
N ILE A 99 -2.21 1.40 0.67
CA ILE A 99 -2.58 2.45 1.63
C ILE A 99 -1.49 3.50 1.79
N SER A 100 -0.20 3.09 1.84
CA SER A 100 0.89 4.06 1.99
C SER A 100 0.98 5.03 0.81
N ALA A 101 0.73 4.58 -0.42
CA ALA A 101 0.69 5.46 -1.58
C ALA A 101 -0.46 6.45 -1.48
N VAL A 102 -1.68 5.99 -1.14
CA VAL A 102 -2.85 6.86 -0.98
C VAL A 102 -2.63 7.87 0.17
N ALA A 103 -2.08 7.43 1.29
CA ALA A 103 -1.77 8.29 2.42
C ALA A 103 -0.76 9.40 2.03
N GLN A 104 0.33 9.06 1.35
CA GLN A 104 1.35 10.03 0.95
C GLN A 104 0.84 11.02 -0.11
N MET A 105 -0.11 10.62 -0.96
CA MET A 105 -0.73 11.54 -1.93
C MET A 105 -1.48 12.68 -1.26
N SER A 106 -1.94 12.54 -0.01
CA SER A 106 -2.55 13.64 0.75
C SER A 106 -1.62 14.84 0.98
N TYR A 107 -0.30 14.61 0.97
CA TYR A 107 0.71 15.67 1.02
C TYR A 107 1.10 16.21 -0.36
N TYR A 108 1.04 15.37 -1.37
CA TYR A 108 1.42 15.72 -2.74
C TYR A 108 0.35 16.52 -3.47
N ASP A 109 -0.90 16.07 -3.40
CA ASP A 109 -2.06 16.72 -4.01
C ASP A 109 -3.00 17.25 -2.90
N LYS A 110 -2.73 18.47 -2.48
CA LYS A 110 -3.44 19.11 -1.36
C LYS A 110 -4.90 19.40 -1.65
N GLU A 111 -5.28 19.54 -2.92
CA GLU A 111 -6.68 19.79 -3.31
C GLU A 111 -7.58 18.58 -3.07
N GLN A 112 -7.02 17.39 -3.16
CA GLN A 112 -7.73 16.12 -2.93
C GLN A 112 -7.39 15.48 -1.56
N LYS A 113 -6.73 16.21 -0.67
CA LYS A 113 -6.23 15.71 0.62
C LYS A 113 -7.27 14.88 1.37
N ASP A 114 -8.44 15.45 1.61
CA ASP A 114 -9.48 14.82 2.43
C ASP A 114 -10.02 13.54 1.80
N LYS A 115 -10.12 13.51 0.47
CA LYS A 115 -10.50 12.31 -0.28
C LYS A 115 -9.48 11.18 -0.11
N TYR A 116 -8.19 11.51 -0.18
CA TYR A 116 -7.13 10.50 -0.01
C TYR A 116 -7.04 10.02 1.44
N LEU A 117 -7.19 10.89 2.42
CA LEU A 117 -7.25 10.49 3.82
C LEU A 117 -8.44 9.56 4.10
N ALA A 118 -9.63 9.92 3.59
CA ALA A 118 -10.82 9.09 3.74
C ALA A 118 -10.64 7.70 3.09
N GLU A 119 -10.07 7.66 1.89
CA GLU A 119 -9.78 6.40 1.19
C GLU A 119 -8.75 5.55 1.94
N ALA A 120 -7.64 6.15 2.39
CA ALA A 120 -6.60 5.43 3.12
C ALA A 120 -7.12 4.83 4.43
N VAL A 121 -7.91 5.60 5.19
CA VAL A 121 -8.54 5.12 6.43
C VAL A 121 -9.55 4.02 6.13
N ARG A 122 -10.40 4.20 5.12
CA ARG A 122 -11.36 3.17 4.71
C ARG A 122 -10.67 1.86 4.37
N GLN A 123 -9.64 1.90 3.53
CA GLN A 123 -8.86 0.72 3.17
C GLN A 123 -8.23 0.06 4.40
N PHE A 124 -7.59 0.84 5.27
CA PHE A 124 -6.99 0.32 6.50
C PHE A 124 -8.01 -0.44 7.36
N LEU A 125 -9.16 0.16 7.60
CA LEU A 125 -10.20 -0.46 8.44
C LEU A 125 -10.80 -1.71 7.77
N GLN A 126 -11.01 -1.69 6.46
CA GLN A 126 -11.51 -2.84 5.71
C GLN A 126 -10.54 -4.03 5.73
N PHE A 127 -9.23 -3.78 5.65
CA PHE A 127 -8.20 -4.81 5.84
C PHE A 127 -8.17 -5.31 7.30
N ALA A 128 -8.19 -4.39 8.26
CA ALA A 128 -8.13 -4.73 9.67
C ALA A 128 -9.36 -5.57 10.10
N ASP A 129 -10.56 -5.17 9.71
CA ASP A 129 -11.80 -5.87 10.05
C ASP A 129 -11.83 -7.33 9.51
N ARG A 130 -11.11 -7.63 8.39
CA ARG A 130 -11.03 -8.97 7.79
C ARG A 130 -9.85 -9.80 8.26
N MET A 131 -8.74 -9.15 8.53
CA MET A 131 -7.45 -9.87 8.66
C MET A 131 -6.86 -9.81 10.06
N PHE A 132 -7.26 -8.87 10.92
CA PHE A 132 -6.77 -8.80 12.29
C PHE A 132 -7.35 -9.94 13.16
N ILE A 133 -6.50 -10.54 13.98
CA ILE A 133 -6.85 -11.61 14.91
C ILE A 133 -6.70 -11.04 16.33
N PRO A 134 -7.79 -10.59 16.98
CA PRO A 134 -7.71 -9.87 18.25
C PRO A 134 -7.00 -10.67 19.36
N GLU A 135 -7.22 -11.98 19.40
CA GLU A 135 -6.65 -12.88 20.44
C GLU A 135 -5.12 -12.99 20.34
N LYS A 136 -4.58 -12.76 19.13
CA LYS A 136 -3.13 -12.78 18.89
C LYS A 136 -2.51 -11.40 18.85
N GLY A 137 -3.29 -10.36 18.59
CA GLY A 137 -2.80 -9.04 18.27
C GLY A 137 -2.01 -9.01 16.95
N LEU A 138 -2.31 -9.89 16.00
CA LEU A 138 -1.60 -10.07 14.74
C LEU A 138 -2.57 -10.12 13.58
N TYR A 139 -2.04 -9.88 12.37
CA TYR A 139 -2.79 -10.07 11.14
C TYR A 139 -2.52 -11.44 10.52
N ARG A 140 -3.57 -12.11 10.04
CA ARG A 140 -3.41 -13.25 9.11
C ARG A 140 -2.83 -12.78 7.78
N HIS A 141 -2.11 -13.63 7.09
CA HIS A 141 -1.46 -13.27 5.83
C HIS A 141 -2.43 -13.15 4.65
N GLY A 142 -3.46 -13.98 4.61
CA GLY A 142 -4.42 -14.03 3.52
C GLY A 142 -5.87 -14.13 3.99
N TRP A 143 -6.76 -13.61 3.17
CA TRP A 143 -8.21 -13.72 3.32
C TRP A 143 -8.84 -13.96 1.94
N VAL A 144 -9.85 -14.82 1.86
CA VAL A 144 -10.55 -15.16 0.61
C VAL A 144 -12.03 -15.00 0.83
N GLU A 145 -12.71 -14.19 0.02
CA GLU A 145 -14.14 -13.87 0.20
C GLU A 145 -15.04 -15.12 0.17
N SER A 146 -14.75 -16.06 -0.70
CA SER A 146 -15.55 -17.30 -0.85
C SER A 146 -15.31 -18.36 0.23
N SER A 147 -14.35 -18.15 1.13
CA SER A 147 -14.05 -19.08 2.22
C SER A 147 -14.71 -18.64 3.52
N SER A 148 -15.34 -19.59 4.22
CA SER A 148 -15.83 -19.37 5.58
C SER A 148 -14.75 -19.59 6.64
N ASP A 149 -13.67 -20.31 6.28
CA ASP A 149 -12.53 -20.56 7.16
C ASP A 149 -11.31 -19.79 6.66
N HIS A 150 -10.75 -18.99 7.55
CA HIS A 150 -9.57 -18.18 7.27
C HIS A 150 -8.44 -18.59 8.23
N PRO A 151 -7.48 -19.43 7.78
CA PRO A 151 -6.39 -19.87 8.61
C PRO A 151 -5.66 -18.73 9.32
N ALA A 152 -5.39 -18.88 10.60
CA ALA A 152 -4.66 -17.90 11.41
C ALA A 152 -3.14 -18.00 11.15
N PHE A 153 -2.74 -18.06 9.89
CA PHE A 153 -1.35 -18.03 9.46
C PHE A 153 -0.85 -16.58 9.48
N CYS A 154 0.06 -16.28 10.41
CA CYS A 154 0.64 -14.96 10.60
C CYS A 154 2.09 -14.98 10.12
N TRP A 155 2.37 -14.30 9.02
CA TRP A 155 3.73 -14.21 8.48
C TRP A 155 4.41 -12.92 8.97
N ALA A 156 5.61 -13.05 9.56
CA ALA A 156 6.31 -11.93 10.20
C ALA A 156 6.55 -10.75 9.25
N ARG A 157 7.05 -11.00 8.04
CA ARG A 157 7.27 -9.94 7.05
C ARG A 157 5.99 -9.17 6.72
N ALA A 158 4.89 -9.88 6.49
CA ALA A 158 3.61 -9.25 6.17
C ALA A 158 3.04 -8.45 7.36
N ASN A 159 3.20 -8.94 8.59
CA ASN A 159 2.87 -8.18 9.80
C ASN A 159 3.76 -6.92 9.93
N GLY A 160 5.03 -6.99 9.51
CA GLY A 160 5.87 -5.80 9.38
C GLY A 160 5.31 -4.77 8.41
N TRP A 161 4.77 -5.19 7.27
CA TRP A 161 4.08 -4.29 6.33
C TRP A 161 2.84 -3.66 6.94
N ALA A 162 2.01 -4.42 7.65
CA ALA A 162 0.83 -3.87 8.35
C ALA A 162 1.23 -2.84 9.42
N MET A 163 2.33 -3.08 10.15
CA MET A 163 2.88 -2.13 11.12
C MET A 163 3.29 -0.82 10.44
N LEU A 164 4.05 -0.91 9.36
CA LEU A 164 4.47 0.26 8.58
C LEU A 164 3.27 1.00 7.99
N THR A 165 2.23 0.29 7.54
CA THR A 165 1.00 0.92 7.04
C THR A 165 0.34 1.80 8.11
N ALA A 166 0.22 1.27 9.33
CA ALA A 166 -0.35 2.04 10.43
C ALA A 166 0.50 3.29 10.75
N CYS A 167 1.84 3.16 10.74
CA CYS A 167 2.74 4.30 10.92
C CYS A 167 2.55 5.36 9.82
N GLU A 168 2.56 4.95 8.55
CA GLU A 168 2.36 5.85 7.39
C GLU A 168 1.02 6.58 7.46
N LEU A 169 -0.03 5.87 7.84
CA LEU A 169 -1.36 6.45 7.95
C LEU A 169 -1.46 7.42 9.14
N LEU A 170 -0.97 7.04 10.30
CA LEU A 170 -0.99 7.87 11.50
C LEU A 170 -0.12 9.14 11.37
N ASP A 171 0.93 9.08 10.55
CA ASP A 171 1.79 10.23 10.25
C ASP A 171 1.05 11.32 9.46
N VAL A 172 0.17 10.94 8.55
CA VAL A 172 -0.57 11.89 7.70
C VAL A 172 -1.92 12.33 8.29
N LEU A 173 -2.51 11.53 9.19
CA LEU A 173 -3.82 11.85 9.78
C LEU A 173 -3.71 12.97 10.81
N PRO A 174 -4.55 14.03 10.72
CA PRO A 174 -4.69 15.00 11.79
C PRO A 174 -5.06 14.34 13.14
N GLU A 175 -4.66 14.95 14.25
CA GLU A 175 -4.94 14.39 15.57
C GLU A 175 -6.44 14.26 15.88
N ASP A 176 -7.24 15.18 15.35
CA ASP A 176 -8.70 15.25 15.50
C ASP A 176 -9.46 14.49 14.41
N TYR A 177 -8.76 13.73 13.53
CA TYR A 177 -9.43 12.97 12.47
C TYR A 177 -10.37 11.89 13.08
N PRO A 178 -11.64 11.81 12.65
CA PRO A 178 -12.67 11.01 13.36
C PRO A 178 -12.32 9.56 13.62
N GLN A 179 -11.68 8.88 12.68
CA GLN A 179 -11.29 7.47 12.81
C GLN A 179 -9.84 7.24 13.27
N ARG A 180 -9.07 8.32 13.56
CA ARG A 180 -7.67 8.18 14.02
C ARG A 180 -7.57 7.31 15.27
N ALA A 181 -8.50 7.44 16.21
CA ALA A 181 -8.53 6.64 17.43
C ALA A 181 -8.63 5.14 17.10
N LYS A 182 -9.54 4.75 16.18
CA LYS A 182 -9.70 3.34 15.77
C LYS A 182 -8.44 2.79 15.11
N VAL A 183 -7.78 3.56 14.23
CA VAL A 183 -6.49 3.18 13.63
C VAL A 183 -5.42 2.99 14.70
N MET A 184 -5.35 3.91 15.67
CA MET A 184 -4.41 3.84 16.79
C MET A 184 -4.67 2.61 17.69
N ASP A 185 -5.91 2.22 17.89
CA ASP A 185 -6.25 1.04 18.70
C ASP A 185 -5.77 -0.26 18.03
N TYR A 186 -5.97 -0.41 16.71
CA TYR A 186 -5.39 -1.52 15.95
C TYR A 186 -3.87 -1.50 16.01
N PHE A 187 -3.25 -0.34 15.81
CA PHE A 187 -1.79 -0.21 15.88
C PHE A 187 -1.25 -0.64 17.24
N ARG A 188 -1.83 -0.14 18.34
CA ARG A 188 -1.40 -0.51 19.71
C ARG A 188 -1.61 -1.99 20.00
N ALA A 189 -2.72 -2.57 19.57
CA ALA A 189 -2.98 -3.99 19.72
C ALA A 189 -1.96 -4.82 18.93
N HIS A 190 -1.63 -4.39 17.71
CA HIS A 190 -0.63 -5.05 16.87
C HIS A 190 0.78 -4.94 17.46
N VAL A 191 1.18 -3.78 17.96
CA VAL A 191 2.46 -3.61 18.67
C VAL A 191 2.58 -4.59 19.84
N ARG A 192 1.53 -4.70 20.68
CA ARG A 192 1.52 -5.66 21.80
C ARG A 192 1.68 -7.11 21.32
N GLY A 193 0.95 -7.49 20.24
CA GLY A 193 1.03 -8.83 19.68
C GLY A 193 2.42 -9.18 19.15
N VAL A 194 3.03 -8.27 18.41
CA VAL A 194 4.39 -8.48 17.87
C VAL A 194 5.43 -8.52 19.01
N THR A 195 5.34 -7.60 19.98
CA THR A 195 6.28 -7.54 21.11
C THR A 195 6.20 -8.81 21.98
N ALA A 196 5.01 -9.40 22.13
CA ALA A 196 4.84 -10.63 22.88
C ALA A 196 5.54 -11.85 22.24
N LEU A 197 5.87 -11.78 20.96
CA LEU A 197 6.60 -12.84 20.24
C LEU A 197 8.10 -12.63 20.21
N GLN A 198 8.57 -11.45 20.58
CA GLN A 198 9.99 -11.15 20.56
C GLN A 198 10.73 -11.91 21.63
N SER A 199 11.82 -12.61 21.29
CA SER A 199 12.69 -13.28 22.25
C SER A 199 13.49 -12.29 23.10
N GLY A 200 14.09 -12.75 24.19
CA GLY A 200 14.98 -11.93 25.03
C GLY A 200 16.22 -11.38 24.30
N GLU A 201 16.56 -11.96 23.15
CA GLU A 201 17.65 -11.50 22.28
C GLU A 201 17.18 -10.53 21.18
N GLY A 202 15.88 -10.20 21.15
CA GLY A 202 15.31 -9.27 20.19
C GLY A 202 14.94 -9.91 18.83
N LEU A 203 14.86 -11.23 18.76
CA LEU A 203 14.49 -11.99 17.56
C LEU A 203 13.04 -12.48 17.63
#